data_25ec358f68bb42591a0bb6d528e470a8
#
_entry.id   25ec358f68bb42591a0bb6d528e470a8
#
_cell.length_a   1.000
_cell.length_b   1.000
_cell.length_c   1.000
_cell.angle_alpha   90.00
_cell.angle_beta   90.00
_cell.angle_gamma   90.00
#
_symmetry.space_group_name_H-M   'P 1'
#
loop_
_entity.id
_entity.type
_entity.pdbx_description
1 polymer ?
#
loop_
_entity_poly.entity_id
_entity_poly.type
_entity_poly.pdbx_seq_one_letter_code
_entity_poly.pdbx_strand_id
1 'polypeptide(L)'
;CAQASPVSGRSVLSRALGGPMAGVEEVVFAVRGMGNDGHWYANFGHHVSDANGMMYGPDGGRLCRLNLRTGKLTDLLDDPRGGVRDPQVHYDGERIVFSYRPGGTRFYHLYEINRDGSGLRQLTDGPYDDYEPTYLPDGDLVFCSSRCNRFVQCWFTQVAILHRCD
;
A
#
# COMPACT_ATOMS: atom_id res chain seq x y z
N CYS A 1 28.26 -21.50 12.96
CA CYS A 1 27.26 -20.52 13.43
C CYS A 1 27.99 -19.45 14.23
N ALA A 2 28.26 -18.29 13.62
CA ALA A 2 28.83 -17.15 14.33
C ALA A 2 27.67 -16.39 14.98
N GLN A 3 27.60 -16.37 16.29
CA GLN A 3 26.73 -15.52 17.07
C GLN A 3 27.23 -14.10 16.91
N ALA A 4 26.39 -13.23 16.30
CA ALA A 4 26.66 -11.81 16.28
C ALA A 4 26.57 -11.28 17.72
N SER A 5 27.66 -10.71 18.22
CA SER A 5 27.71 -10.04 19.52
C SER A 5 26.74 -8.86 19.52
N PRO A 6 26.00 -8.61 20.62
CA PRO A 6 25.11 -7.45 20.70
C PRO A 6 25.96 -6.19 20.65
N VAL A 7 25.77 -5.39 19.61
CA VAL A 7 26.31 -4.05 19.54
C VAL A 7 25.66 -3.23 20.65
N SER A 8 26.39 -2.90 21.70
CA SER A 8 25.98 -2.00 22.77
C SER A 8 25.92 -0.57 22.24
N GLY A 9 24.87 -0.26 21.53
CA GLY A 9 24.58 1.05 20.97
C GLY A 9 23.08 1.29 20.98
N ARG A 10 22.66 2.53 21.07
CA ARG A 10 21.24 2.91 20.94
C ARG A 10 20.65 2.19 19.73
N SER A 11 19.46 1.58 19.89
CA SER A 11 18.76 0.90 18.79
C SER A 11 18.61 1.82 17.58
N VAL A 12 18.48 1.25 16.35
CA VAL A 12 18.28 2.06 15.14
C VAL A 12 17.10 3.01 15.32
N LEU A 13 15.99 2.53 15.92
CA LEU A 13 14.83 3.35 16.24
C LEU A 13 15.19 4.50 17.20
N SER A 14 15.91 4.24 18.28
CA SER A 14 16.33 5.29 19.23
C SER A 14 17.22 6.35 18.59
N ARG A 15 18.06 5.96 17.64
CA ARG A 15 18.88 6.89 16.86
C ARG A 15 18.05 7.74 15.90
N ALA A 16 17.10 7.11 15.21
CA ALA A 16 16.20 7.79 14.29
C ALA A 16 15.32 8.83 15.03
N LEU A 17 14.70 8.42 16.15
CA LEU A 17 13.85 9.30 16.97
C LEU A 17 14.63 10.39 17.74
N GLY A 18 15.91 10.23 17.94
CA GLY A 18 16.78 11.26 18.51
C GLY A 18 17.46 12.15 17.45
N GLY A 19 17.19 11.93 16.16
CA GLY A 19 17.80 12.61 15.01
C GLY A 19 16.78 12.97 13.93
N PRO A 20 16.92 12.43 12.70
CA PRO A 20 16.07 12.85 11.56
C PRO A 20 14.57 12.72 11.75
N MET A 21 14.13 11.78 12.61
CA MET A 21 12.72 11.53 12.92
C MET A 21 12.30 12.08 14.28
N ALA A 22 13.00 13.04 14.86
CA ALA A 22 12.72 13.56 16.20
C ALA A 22 11.28 14.10 16.36
N GLY A 23 10.72 14.68 15.30
CA GLY A 23 9.34 15.17 15.26
C GLY A 23 8.29 14.16 14.79
N VAL A 24 8.70 12.94 14.40
CA VAL A 24 7.76 11.92 13.93
C VAL A 24 7.25 11.08 15.10
N GLU A 25 5.95 11.12 15.32
CA GLU A 25 5.31 10.33 16.39
C GLU A 25 4.68 9.04 15.88
N GLU A 26 4.14 9.07 14.67
CA GLU A 26 3.41 7.95 14.10
C GLU A 26 3.85 7.66 12.67
N VAL A 27 3.73 6.40 12.26
CA VAL A 27 3.90 5.94 10.89
C VAL A 27 2.70 5.13 10.47
N VAL A 28 2.34 5.23 9.19
CA VAL A 28 1.30 4.42 8.56
C VAL A 28 1.96 3.41 7.62
N PHE A 29 1.49 2.19 7.62
CA PHE A 29 1.99 1.14 6.74
C PHE A 29 0.91 0.11 6.42
N ALA A 30 1.08 -0.57 5.29
CA ALA A 30 0.24 -1.69 4.90
C ALA A 30 0.87 -3.02 5.31
N VAL A 31 0.04 -3.93 5.78
CA VAL A 31 0.35 -5.37 5.90
C VAL A 31 -0.38 -6.09 4.79
N ARG A 32 0.33 -6.89 4.03
CA ARG A 32 -0.25 -7.61 2.87
C ARG A 32 0.36 -8.99 2.70
N GLY A 33 -0.35 -9.87 1.99
CA GLY A 33 0.16 -11.14 1.55
C GLY A 33 1.26 -10.99 0.48
N MET A 34 2.03 -12.04 0.28
CA MET A 34 3.04 -12.11 -0.78
C MET A 34 2.38 -12.50 -2.11
N GLY A 35 2.96 -12.03 -3.23
CA GLY A 35 2.55 -12.45 -4.58
C GLY A 35 2.77 -13.95 -4.84
N ASN A 36 2.01 -14.51 -5.76
CA ASN A 36 1.98 -15.96 -6.05
C ASN A 36 2.72 -16.36 -7.32
N ASP A 37 3.26 -15.43 -8.09
CA ASP A 37 3.81 -15.70 -9.42
C ASP A 37 5.30 -16.02 -9.44
N GLY A 38 5.98 -15.87 -8.32
CA GLY A 38 7.42 -16.08 -8.20
C GLY A 38 8.28 -14.96 -8.82
N HIS A 39 7.68 -13.95 -9.43
CA HIS A 39 8.39 -12.81 -10.01
C HIS A 39 8.26 -11.58 -9.13
N TRP A 40 9.39 -11.01 -8.76
CA TRP A 40 9.45 -9.86 -7.84
C TRP A 40 8.76 -8.60 -8.36
N TYR A 41 8.59 -8.45 -9.67
CA TYR A 41 7.95 -7.28 -10.30
C TYR A 41 6.52 -7.51 -10.74
N ALA A 42 6.01 -8.75 -10.68
CA ALA A 42 4.67 -9.10 -11.18
C ALA A 42 3.69 -9.38 -10.04
N ASN A 43 3.65 -8.49 -9.05
CA ASN A 43 2.85 -8.65 -7.83
C ASN A 43 1.45 -8.03 -7.91
N PHE A 44 0.99 -7.66 -9.10
CA PHE A 44 -0.35 -7.09 -9.31
C PHE A 44 -0.81 -7.32 -10.74
N GLY A 45 -2.12 -7.20 -10.92
CA GLY A 45 -2.77 -7.49 -12.19
C GLY A 45 -3.22 -8.93 -12.31
N HIS A 46 -3.69 -9.29 -13.49
CA HIS A 46 -4.18 -10.61 -13.83
C HIS A 46 -3.27 -11.26 -14.87
N HIS A 47 -3.27 -12.58 -14.93
CA HIS A 47 -2.65 -13.31 -16.03
C HIS A 47 -3.30 -12.95 -17.36
N VAL A 48 -2.49 -12.79 -18.40
CA VAL A 48 -2.97 -12.58 -19.78
C VAL A 48 -3.83 -13.74 -20.28
N SER A 49 -3.46 -14.97 -19.94
CA SER A 49 -4.11 -16.19 -20.40
C SER A 49 -5.30 -16.62 -19.54
N ASP A 50 -5.47 -16.03 -18.37
CA ASP A 50 -6.57 -16.34 -17.45
C ASP A 50 -7.03 -15.06 -16.75
N ALA A 51 -8.16 -14.53 -17.20
CA ALA A 51 -8.77 -13.35 -16.63
C ALA A 51 -9.20 -13.49 -15.15
N ASN A 52 -9.26 -14.71 -14.63
CA ASN A 52 -9.55 -15.01 -13.24
C ASN A 52 -8.29 -15.30 -12.42
N GLY A 53 -7.17 -15.53 -13.10
CA GLY A 53 -5.88 -15.78 -12.47
C GLY A 53 -5.28 -14.48 -11.92
N MET A 54 -5.43 -14.25 -10.62
CA MET A 54 -4.80 -13.12 -9.95
C MET A 54 -3.35 -13.42 -9.61
N MET A 55 -2.47 -12.48 -9.89
CA MET A 55 -1.04 -12.54 -9.52
C MET A 55 -0.78 -12.00 -8.11
N TYR A 56 -1.82 -11.51 -7.43
CA TYR A 56 -1.75 -11.04 -6.05
C TYR A 56 -1.41 -12.17 -5.09
N GLY A 57 -0.88 -11.79 -3.94
CA GLY A 57 -0.68 -12.72 -2.84
C GLY A 57 -2.00 -13.24 -2.27
N PRO A 58 -1.90 -14.18 -1.32
CA PRO A 58 -3.07 -14.62 -0.57
C PRO A 58 -3.77 -13.44 0.07
N ASP A 59 -5.07 -13.60 0.24
CA ASP A 59 -5.91 -12.60 0.87
C ASP A 59 -5.44 -12.25 2.29
N GLY A 60 -5.81 -11.10 2.72
CA GLY A 60 -5.46 -10.52 4.01
C GLY A 60 -4.65 -9.25 3.85
N GLY A 61 -5.29 -8.11 4.14
CA GLY A 61 -4.67 -6.80 4.11
C GLY A 61 -5.10 -5.94 5.28
N ARG A 62 -4.12 -5.24 5.88
CA ARG A 62 -4.40 -4.26 6.92
C ARG A 62 -3.72 -2.95 6.62
N LEU A 63 -4.40 -1.86 6.92
CA LEU A 63 -3.81 -0.54 7.04
C LEU A 63 -3.58 -0.26 8.52
N CYS A 64 -2.32 -0.05 8.90
CA CYS A 64 -1.93 0.06 10.28
C CYS A 64 -1.29 1.42 10.57
N ARG A 65 -1.51 1.92 11.78
CA ARG A 65 -0.83 3.08 12.35
C ARG A 65 -0.05 2.65 13.59
N LEU A 66 1.25 2.94 13.61
CA LEU A 66 2.14 2.63 14.73
C LEU A 66 2.64 3.93 15.37
N ASN A 67 2.39 4.09 16.67
CA ASN A 67 3.05 5.14 17.44
C ASN A 67 4.47 4.67 17.82
N LEU A 68 5.46 5.39 17.33
CA LEU A 68 6.88 5.02 17.45
C LEU A 68 7.43 5.15 18.86
N ARG A 69 6.79 5.95 19.73
CA ARG A 69 7.26 6.19 21.11
C ARG A 69 6.66 5.17 22.07
N THR A 70 5.39 4.86 21.90
CA THR A 70 4.66 3.95 22.80
C THR A 70 4.65 2.50 22.32
N GLY A 71 4.93 2.26 21.04
CA GLY A 71 4.78 0.96 20.39
C GLY A 71 3.31 0.58 20.14
N LYS A 72 2.35 1.49 20.36
CA LYS A 72 0.93 1.21 20.16
C LYS A 72 0.65 1.03 18.66
N LEU A 73 0.18 -0.16 18.30
CA LEU A 73 -0.33 -0.48 16.98
C LEU A 73 -1.86 -0.32 16.97
N THR A 74 -2.38 0.31 15.90
CA THR A 74 -3.82 0.47 15.66
C THR A 74 -4.12 0.07 14.23
N ASP A 75 -5.05 -0.85 14.03
CA ASP A 75 -5.57 -1.18 12.71
C ASP A 75 -6.61 -0.12 12.32
N LEU A 76 -6.35 0.61 11.22
CA LEU A 76 -7.30 1.58 10.64
C LEU A 76 -8.29 0.88 9.70
N LEU A 77 -7.83 -0.18 9.05
CA LEU A 77 -8.62 -1.09 8.22
C LEU A 77 -8.05 -2.49 8.39
N ASP A 78 -8.92 -3.48 8.58
CA ASP A 78 -8.57 -4.90 8.60
C ASP A 78 -9.55 -5.66 7.71
N ASP A 79 -9.05 -6.21 6.60
CA ASP A 79 -9.84 -7.04 5.69
C ASP A 79 -9.10 -8.37 5.47
N PRO A 80 -9.52 -9.45 6.12
CA PRO A 80 -8.86 -10.74 6.02
C PRO A 80 -8.94 -11.39 4.64
N ARG A 81 -9.77 -10.88 3.73
CA ARG A 81 -9.91 -11.36 2.35
C ARG A 81 -9.54 -10.30 1.31
N GLY A 82 -9.21 -9.10 1.73
CA GLY A 82 -8.82 -8.00 0.87
C GLY A 82 -7.33 -7.87 0.71
N GLY A 83 -6.91 -6.82 0.05
CA GLY A 83 -5.50 -6.45 -0.08
C GLY A 83 -5.33 -4.96 0.11
N VAL A 84 -4.36 -4.56 0.93
CA VAL A 84 -4.03 -3.16 1.20
C VAL A 84 -2.59 -2.89 0.84
N ARG A 85 -2.31 -1.76 0.17
CA ARG A 85 -0.95 -1.38 -0.23
C ARG A 85 -0.78 0.12 -0.42
N ASP A 86 0.45 0.56 -0.46
CA ASP A 86 0.93 1.87 -0.90
C ASP A 86 0.26 3.06 -0.16
N PRO A 87 0.19 3.09 1.18
CA PRO A 87 -0.42 4.19 1.90
C PRO A 87 0.44 5.46 1.82
N GLN A 88 -0.22 6.59 1.60
CA GLN A 88 0.36 7.93 1.63
C GLN A 88 -0.45 8.85 2.52
N VAL A 89 0.21 9.48 3.47
CA VAL A 89 -0.43 10.46 4.35
C VAL A 89 -0.47 11.80 3.63
N HIS A 90 -1.63 12.45 3.67
CA HIS A 90 -1.82 13.79 3.13
C HIS A 90 -0.97 14.83 3.92
N TYR A 91 -0.64 15.94 3.29
CA TYR A 91 0.18 17.02 3.89
C TYR A 91 -0.39 17.62 5.18
N ASP A 92 -1.73 17.52 5.38
CA ASP A 92 -2.38 17.96 6.63
C ASP A 92 -2.20 16.97 7.80
N GLY A 93 -1.75 15.73 7.50
CA GLY A 93 -1.62 14.67 8.50
C GLY A 93 -2.93 14.00 8.92
N GLU A 94 -4.07 14.38 8.35
CA GLU A 94 -5.40 13.92 8.78
C GLU A 94 -6.02 12.87 7.85
N ARG A 95 -5.54 12.77 6.62
CA ARG A 95 -6.08 11.85 5.60
C ARG A 95 -4.98 10.93 5.08
N ILE A 96 -5.38 9.74 4.68
CA ILE A 96 -4.50 8.71 4.14
C ILE A 96 -5.14 8.18 2.88
N VAL A 97 -4.46 8.31 1.73
CA VAL A 97 -4.83 7.63 0.49
C VAL A 97 -4.04 6.33 0.38
N PHE A 98 -4.65 5.30 -0.16
CA PHE A 98 -4.03 3.99 -0.31
C PHE A 98 -4.74 3.18 -1.39
N SER A 99 -4.08 2.13 -1.85
CA SER A 99 -4.66 1.16 -2.78
C SER A 99 -5.32 0.05 -2.00
N TYR A 100 -6.59 -0.23 -2.28
CA TYR A 100 -7.35 -1.24 -1.58
C TYR A 100 -8.20 -2.06 -2.55
N ARG A 101 -8.12 -3.37 -2.39
CA ARG A 101 -8.97 -4.36 -3.04
C ARG A 101 -9.84 -5.00 -1.95
N PRO A 102 -11.12 -4.63 -1.83
CA PRO A 102 -12.01 -5.26 -0.87
C PRO A 102 -12.14 -6.77 -1.08
N GLY A 103 -12.28 -7.52 0.01
CA GLY A 103 -12.44 -8.97 -0.05
C GLY A 103 -13.61 -9.39 -0.93
N GLY A 104 -13.35 -10.31 -1.87
CA GLY A 104 -14.33 -10.76 -2.86
C GLY A 104 -14.39 -9.92 -4.13
N THR A 105 -13.61 -8.84 -4.23
CA THR A 105 -13.46 -8.05 -5.46
C THR A 105 -12.19 -8.43 -6.22
N ARG A 106 -12.07 -7.95 -7.48
CA ARG A 106 -10.98 -8.35 -8.38
C ARG A 106 -9.87 -7.33 -8.48
N PHE A 107 -10.18 -6.04 -8.33
CA PHE A 107 -9.27 -4.94 -8.67
C PHE A 107 -8.94 -4.10 -7.46
N TYR A 108 -7.73 -3.57 -7.45
CA TYR A 108 -7.34 -2.49 -6.55
C TYR A 108 -7.89 -1.18 -7.07
N HIS A 109 -8.43 -0.38 -6.14
CA HIS A 109 -8.81 1.00 -6.39
C HIS A 109 -8.22 1.91 -5.34
N LEU A 110 -8.22 3.21 -5.61
CA LEU A 110 -7.81 4.18 -4.62
C LEU A 110 -8.92 4.42 -3.62
N TYR A 111 -8.55 4.42 -2.37
CA TYR A 111 -9.41 4.73 -1.23
C TYR A 111 -8.75 5.78 -0.37
N GLU A 112 -9.57 6.56 0.31
CA GLU A 112 -9.12 7.49 1.33
C GLU A 112 -9.80 7.17 2.66
N ILE A 113 -9.07 7.36 3.75
CA ILE A 113 -9.56 7.18 5.12
C ILE A 113 -8.99 8.29 6.00
N ASN A 114 -9.72 8.68 7.04
CA ASN A 114 -9.20 9.58 8.04
C ASN A 114 -8.13 8.90 8.91
N ARG A 115 -7.23 9.70 9.48
CA ARG A 115 -6.18 9.24 10.39
C ARG A 115 -6.68 8.41 11.57
N ASP A 116 -7.92 8.64 12.01
CA ASP A 116 -8.55 7.88 13.10
C ASP A 116 -9.22 6.56 12.67
N GLY A 117 -9.23 6.27 11.37
CA GLY A 117 -9.87 5.08 10.78
C GLY A 117 -11.33 5.30 10.36
N SER A 118 -11.87 6.49 10.55
CA SER A 118 -13.22 6.84 10.10
C SER A 118 -13.23 7.32 8.64
N GLY A 119 -14.40 7.44 8.04
CA GLY A 119 -14.58 8.12 6.76
C GLY A 119 -13.98 7.38 5.55
N LEU A 120 -13.87 6.05 5.59
CA LEU A 120 -13.42 5.27 4.44
C LEU A 120 -14.29 5.56 3.22
N ARG A 121 -13.66 5.99 2.11
CA ARG A 121 -14.33 6.25 0.84
C ARG A 121 -13.51 5.78 -0.34
N GLN A 122 -14.19 5.28 -1.35
CA GLN A 122 -13.59 4.91 -2.63
C GLN A 122 -13.44 6.14 -3.52
N LEU A 123 -12.28 6.28 -4.17
CA LEU A 123 -11.97 7.42 -5.04
C LEU A 123 -12.01 7.04 -6.52
N THR A 124 -11.61 5.84 -6.87
CA THR A 124 -11.59 5.34 -8.25
C THR A 124 -12.33 4.02 -8.38
N ASP A 125 -12.80 3.70 -9.60
CA ASP A 125 -13.51 2.48 -9.93
C ASP A 125 -13.17 1.99 -11.34
N GLY A 126 -13.68 0.83 -11.73
CA GLY A 126 -13.55 0.28 -13.07
C GLY A 126 -12.96 -1.14 -13.12
N PRO A 127 -12.86 -1.74 -14.31
CA PRO A 127 -12.37 -3.11 -14.50
C PRO A 127 -10.83 -3.15 -14.67
N TYR A 128 -10.08 -2.43 -13.82
CA TYR A 128 -8.62 -2.31 -13.85
C TYR A 128 -8.09 -2.00 -12.44
N ASP A 129 -6.78 -2.15 -12.27
CA ASP A 129 -6.11 -1.83 -11.02
C ASP A 129 -5.63 -0.38 -11.03
N ASP A 130 -5.88 0.33 -9.93
CA ASP A 130 -5.32 1.64 -9.58
C ASP A 130 -4.51 1.49 -8.30
N TYR A 131 -3.24 1.92 -8.32
CA TYR A 131 -2.32 1.71 -7.20
C TYR A 131 -1.19 2.73 -7.17
N GLU A 132 -0.41 2.71 -6.09
CA GLU A 132 0.70 3.64 -5.83
C GLU A 132 0.27 5.11 -5.90
N PRO A 133 -0.79 5.52 -5.16
CA PRO A 133 -1.23 6.92 -5.17
C PRO A 133 -0.26 7.82 -4.43
N THR A 134 -0.20 9.08 -4.84
CA THR A 134 0.41 10.16 -4.07
C THR A 134 -0.38 11.46 -4.23
N TYR A 135 -0.47 12.25 -3.16
CA TYR A 135 -1.06 13.58 -3.22
C TYR A 135 -0.13 14.56 -3.91
N LEU A 136 -0.70 15.45 -4.70
CA LEU A 136 -0.03 16.62 -5.25
C LEU A 136 -0.29 17.85 -4.36
N PRO A 137 0.59 18.87 -4.42
CA PRO A 137 0.42 20.07 -3.62
C PRO A 137 -0.86 20.88 -3.90
N ASP A 138 -1.46 20.70 -5.06
CA ASP A 138 -2.72 21.32 -5.47
C ASP A 138 -3.97 20.56 -5.03
N GLY A 139 -3.80 19.41 -4.40
CA GLY A 139 -4.88 18.57 -3.89
C GLY A 139 -5.26 17.40 -4.79
N ASP A 140 -4.75 17.35 -6.01
CA ASP A 140 -4.97 16.24 -6.92
C ASP A 140 -4.18 15.00 -6.48
N LEU A 141 -4.48 13.87 -7.13
CA LEU A 141 -3.75 12.63 -6.99
C LEU A 141 -3.02 12.25 -8.27
N VAL A 142 -1.82 11.70 -8.12
CA VAL A 142 -1.13 10.94 -9.16
C VAL A 142 -1.02 9.48 -8.73
N PHE A 143 -1.26 8.57 -9.65
CA PHE A 143 -1.27 7.13 -9.37
C PHE A 143 -0.95 6.32 -10.62
N CYS A 144 -0.62 5.04 -10.43
CA CYS A 144 -0.45 4.08 -11.50
C CYS A 144 -1.79 3.37 -11.78
N SER A 145 -2.09 3.13 -13.07
CA SER A 145 -3.29 2.40 -13.46
C SER A 145 -3.04 1.46 -14.62
N SER A 146 -3.65 0.28 -14.57
CA SER A 146 -3.65 -0.70 -15.65
C SER A 146 -4.75 -0.48 -16.70
N ARG A 147 -5.49 0.64 -16.64
CA ARG A 147 -6.61 0.96 -17.55
C ARG A 147 -6.23 1.10 -19.02
N CYS A 148 -4.95 1.19 -19.33
CA CYS A 148 -4.46 1.18 -20.71
C CYS A 148 -4.63 -0.19 -21.40
N ASN A 149 -4.96 -1.25 -20.66
CA ASN A 149 -5.17 -2.63 -21.13
C ASN A 149 -4.00 -3.14 -22.00
N ARG A 150 -2.77 -2.87 -21.57
CA ARG A 150 -1.54 -3.35 -22.22
C ARG A 150 -0.85 -4.37 -21.31
N PHE A 151 -0.05 -5.22 -21.92
CA PHE A 151 0.71 -6.24 -21.21
C PHE A 151 2.19 -6.13 -21.58
N VAL A 152 3.06 -6.50 -20.66
CA VAL A 152 4.49 -6.63 -20.97
C VAL A 152 4.69 -7.76 -21.98
N GLN A 153 5.62 -7.58 -22.90
CA GLN A 153 5.83 -8.54 -24.00
C GLN A 153 6.39 -9.89 -23.53
N CYS A 154 7.06 -9.91 -22.40
CA CYS A 154 7.79 -11.09 -21.93
C CYS A 154 7.12 -11.79 -20.72
N TRP A 155 5.99 -11.30 -20.23
CA TRP A 155 5.34 -11.85 -19.04
C TRP A 155 3.82 -11.59 -18.99
N PHE A 156 3.11 -12.38 -18.18
CA PHE A 156 1.65 -12.33 -18.01
C PHE A 156 1.17 -11.18 -17.11
N THR A 157 1.80 -10.03 -17.15
CA THR A 157 1.43 -8.90 -16.30
C THR A 157 0.99 -7.69 -17.11
N GLN A 158 0.10 -6.91 -16.53
CA GLN A 158 -0.37 -5.67 -17.14
C GLN A 158 0.65 -4.56 -16.99
N VAL A 159 0.71 -3.68 -17.97
CA VAL A 159 1.45 -2.42 -17.91
C VAL A 159 0.61 -1.40 -17.18
N ALA A 160 1.23 -0.74 -16.20
CA ALA A 160 0.68 0.43 -15.58
C ALA A 160 1.30 1.71 -16.14
N ILE A 161 0.48 2.75 -16.26
CA ILE A 161 0.91 4.09 -16.62
C ILE A 161 0.41 5.10 -15.59
N LEU A 162 1.07 6.25 -15.52
CA LEU A 162 0.68 7.32 -14.60
C LEU A 162 -0.61 8.00 -15.07
N HIS A 163 -1.47 8.26 -14.10
CA HIS A 163 -2.69 9.04 -14.25
C HIS A 163 -2.75 10.12 -13.19
N ARG A 164 -3.47 11.19 -13.48
CA ARG A 164 -3.80 12.26 -12.54
C ARG A 164 -5.32 12.42 -12.48
N CYS A 165 -5.84 12.63 -11.29
CA CYS A 165 -7.24 12.98 -11.07
C CYS A 165 -7.37 14.05 -9.97
N ASP A 166 -8.46 14.80 -10.00
CA ASP A 166 -8.95 15.75 -9.01
C ASP A 166 -9.81 15.05 -7.94
#